data_764bab1f246e8fb611ce67acd91e918b
#
_entry.id   764bab1f246e8fb611ce67acd91e918b
#
_cell.length_a   1.000
_cell.length_b   1.000
_cell.length_c   1.000
_cell.angle_alpha   90.00
_cell.angle_beta   90.00
_cell.angle_gamma   90.00
#
_symmetry.space_group_name_H-M   'P 1'
#
loop_
_entity.id
_entity.type
_entity.pdbx_description
1 polymer ?
#
loop_
_entity_poly.entity_id
_entity_poly.type
_entity_poly.pdbx_seq_one_letter_code
_entity_poly.pdbx_strand_id
1 'polypeptide(L)'
;SSDVCSSDLFLGPDGCLDETCEKYLRELIVNHTSGRLKVAPEHTQDNVLAAMGKPSFGLFEVLRAKFDTICREEHLKYQLVPYFISGHPGCGMRDMMALSQNKCLKGLYMEQVQDFTPTPMTVSSVMFYSGMDPRTLKPLFVEKDIEKKRKQKLFFFK
;
A
#
# COMPACT_ATOMS: atom_id res chain seq x y z
N SER A 1 -19.98 2.39 -2.37
CA SER A 1 -19.06 2.63 -1.27
C SER A 1 -17.76 1.91 -1.59
N SER A 2 -16.68 2.62 -1.61
CA SER A 2 -15.35 2.06 -1.87
C SER A 2 -14.73 1.71 -0.53
N ASP A 3 -14.81 0.45 -0.14
CA ASP A 3 -14.20 0.00 1.10
C ASP A 3 -12.70 -0.13 0.86
N VAL A 4 -11.94 0.87 1.29
CA VAL A 4 -10.48 0.81 1.35
C VAL A 4 -10.12 0.24 2.71
N CYS A 5 -9.62 -0.99 2.72
CA CYS A 5 -9.08 -1.60 3.92
C CYS A 5 -7.56 -1.43 3.98
N SER A 6 -7.05 -1.02 5.12
CA SER A 6 -5.61 -1.09 5.38
C SER A 6 -5.21 -2.55 5.54
N SER A 7 -4.11 -2.96 4.91
CA SER A 7 -3.63 -4.35 4.96
C SER A 7 -3.29 -4.83 6.39
N ASP A 8 -3.09 -3.90 7.30
CA ASP A 8 -2.82 -4.13 8.72
C ASP A 8 -4.07 -4.65 9.49
N LEU A 9 -5.29 -4.43 8.98
CA LEU A 9 -6.52 -4.91 9.63
C LEU A 9 -6.69 -6.43 9.61
N PHE A 10 -5.93 -7.10 8.75
CA PHE A 10 -6.00 -8.56 8.60
C PHE A 10 -4.90 -9.31 9.37
N LEU A 11 -4.19 -8.60 10.24
CA LEU A 11 -3.08 -9.15 11.00
C LEU A 11 -3.45 -9.29 12.46
N GLY A 12 -3.16 -10.47 13.01
CA GLY A 12 -3.15 -10.66 14.44
C GLY A 12 -2.05 -9.83 15.12
N PRO A 13 -2.02 -9.82 16.47
CA PRO A 13 -1.03 -9.09 17.24
C PRO A 13 0.42 -9.40 16.86
N ASP A 14 0.68 -10.58 16.33
CA ASP A 14 2.01 -11.07 15.91
C ASP A 14 2.36 -10.76 14.45
N GLY A 15 1.52 -9.97 13.77
CA GLY A 15 1.71 -9.65 12.35
C GLY A 15 1.45 -10.82 11.40
N CYS A 16 0.86 -11.90 11.87
CA CYS A 16 0.48 -13.07 11.09
C CYS A 16 -1.04 -13.10 10.85
N LEU A 17 -1.45 -13.71 9.74
CA LEU A 17 -2.85 -14.09 9.53
C LEU A 17 -3.15 -15.29 10.46
N ASP A 18 -3.81 -15.02 11.59
CA ASP A 18 -4.35 -16.05 12.44
C ASP A 18 -5.71 -16.57 11.89
N GLU A 19 -6.23 -17.62 12.51
CA GLU A 19 -7.51 -18.23 12.10
C GLU A 19 -8.68 -17.25 12.17
N THR A 20 -8.65 -16.32 13.12
CA THR A 20 -9.69 -15.29 13.31
C THR A 20 -9.64 -14.28 12.18
N CYS A 21 -8.45 -13.82 11.83
CA CYS A 21 -8.22 -12.89 10.71
C CYS A 21 -8.59 -13.53 9.37
N GLU A 22 -8.33 -14.83 9.19
CA GLU A 22 -8.71 -15.56 7.99
C GLU A 22 -10.24 -15.70 7.85
N LYS A 23 -10.94 -16.00 8.95
CA LYS A 23 -12.41 -16.04 8.98
C LYS A 23 -13.01 -14.67 8.67
N TYR A 24 -12.46 -13.60 9.26
CA TYR A 24 -12.89 -12.25 8.98
C TYR A 24 -12.66 -11.84 7.52
N LEU A 25 -11.50 -12.18 6.96
CA LEU A 25 -11.19 -11.90 5.56
C LEU A 25 -12.16 -12.63 4.61
N ARG A 26 -12.48 -13.90 4.89
CA ARG A 26 -13.45 -14.68 4.12
C ARG A 26 -14.84 -14.05 4.19
N GLU A 27 -15.30 -13.69 5.38
CA GLU A 27 -16.58 -13.03 5.58
C GLU A 27 -16.67 -11.71 4.80
N LEU A 28 -15.63 -10.89 4.87
CA LEU A 28 -15.53 -9.62 4.14
C LEU A 28 -15.61 -9.84 2.62
N ILE A 29 -14.88 -10.82 2.09
CA ILE A 29 -14.85 -11.09 0.66
C ILE A 29 -16.19 -11.62 0.17
N VAL A 30 -16.76 -12.60 0.86
CA VAL A 30 -17.96 -13.31 0.41
C VAL A 30 -19.22 -12.46 0.58
N ASN A 31 -19.37 -11.83 1.73
CA ASN A 31 -20.64 -11.21 2.11
C ASN A 31 -20.64 -9.67 2.02
N HIS A 32 -19.48 -9.04 2.02
CA HIS A 32 -19.37 -7.57 2.10
C HIS A 32 -18.60 -6.93 0.93
N THR A 33 -18.16 -7.71 -0.06
CA THR A 33 -17.47 -7.18 -1.24
C THR A 33 -18.34 -7.31 -2.49
N SER A 34 -18.51 -6.21 -3.21
CA SER A 34 -19.33 -6.14 -4.44
C SER A 34 -18.48 -6.21 -5.72
N GLY A 35 -17.55 -7.18 -5.80
CA GLY A 35 -16.72 -7.41 -6.99
C GLY A 35 -15.32 -6.79 -6.97
N ARG A 36 -15.05 -5.79 -6.13
CA ARG A 36 -13.72 -5.16 -6.00
C ARG A 36 -13.39 -4.92 -4.54
N LEU A 37 -12.33 -5.56 -4.06
CA LEU A 37 -11.75 -5.28 -2.75
C LEU A 37 -10.57 -4.31 -2.94
N LYS A 38 -10.69 -3.11 -2.35
CA LYS A 38 -9.65 -2.09 -2.38
C LYS A 38 -8.80 -2.20 -1.13
N VAL A 39 -7.50 -2.28 -1.29
CA VAL A 39 -6.54 -2.39 -0.19
C VAL A 39 -5.40 -1.40 -0.38
N ALA A 40 -4.83 -0.93 0.72
CA ALA A 40 -3.82 0.12 0.72
C ALA A 40 -2.46 -0.40 1.22
N PRO A 41 -1.69 -1.16 0.39
CA PRO A 41 -0.31 -1.53 0.72
C PRO A 41 0.63 -0.32 0.71
N GLU A 42 0.22 0.80 0.16
CA GLU A 42 0.87 2.12 0.10
C GLU A 42 2.17 2.14 -0.72
N HIS A 43 3.06 1.17 -0.59
CA HIS A 43 4.31 1.03 -1.33
C HIS A 43 4.79 -0.43 -1.34
N THR A 44 5.82 -0.74 -2.15
CA THR A 44 6.46 -2.08 -2.20
C THR A 44 7.86 -2.11 -1.60
N GLN A 45 8.41 -0.95 -1.25
CA GLN A 45 9.76 -0.84 -0.70
C GLN A 45 9.68 -0.65 0.82
N ASP A 46 10.33 -1.55 1.58
CA ASP A 46 10.25 -1.56 3.04
C ASP A 46 10.84 -0.30 3.68
N ASN A 47 11.86 0.33 3.08
CA ASN A 47 12.38 1.61 3.56
C ASN A 47 11.32 2.72 3.51
N VAL A 48 10.50 2.76 2.47
CA VAL A 48 9.40 3.72 2.31
C VAL A 48 8.27 3.38 3.26
N LEU A 49 7.89 2.10 3.36
CA LEU A 49 6.86 1.62 4.28
C LEU A 49 7.23 1.89 5.74
N ALA A 50 8.49 1.67 6.12
CA ALA A 50 8.98 2.01 7.46
C ALA A 50 8.87 3.52 7.74
N ALA A 51 9.16 4.39 6.76
CA ALA A 51 8.94 5.83 6.89
C ALA A 51 7.46 6.17 7.05
N MET A 52 6.56 5.46 6.39
CA MET A 52 5.10 5.60 6.55
C MET A 52 4.58 5.03 7.89
N GLY A 53 5.36 4.22 8.60
CA GLY A 53 4.91 3.46 9.76
C GLY A 53 4.00 2.29 9.39
N LYS A 54 4.20 1.74 8.20
CA LYS A 54 3.43 0.61 7.67
C LYS A 54 4.22 -0.69 7.74
N PRO A 55 3.55 -1.84 7.82
CA PRO A 55 4.19 -3.14 7.78
C PRO A 55 4.83 -3.43 6.41
N SER A 56 5.66 -4.47 6.35
CA SER A 56 6.30 -4.91 5.11
C SER A 56 5.30 -5.29 4.03
N PHE A 57 5.68 -5.06 2.77
CA PHE A 57 4.88 -5.43 1.58
C PHE A 57 4.59 -6.94 1.50
N GLY A 58 5.42 -7.79 2.11
CA GLY A 58 5.18 -9.23 2.19
C GLY A 58 3.80 -9.59 2.74
N LEU A 59 3.22 -8.76 3.61
CA LEU A 59 1.86 -8.97 4.12
C LEU A 59 0.79 -8.81 3.06
N PHE A 60 0.96 -7.86 2.15
CA PHE A 60 0.08 -7.74 0.99
C PHE A 60 0.17 -8.98 0.07
N GLU A 61 1.35 -9.56 -0.08
CA GLU A 61 1.53 -10.79 -0.86
C GLU A 61 0.75 -11.97 -0.25
N VAL A 62 0.80 -12.11 1.08
CA VAL A 62 0.02 -13.12 1.82
C VAL A 62 -1.47 -12.87 1.67
N LEU A 63 -1.92 -11.61 1.85
CA LEU A 63 -3.31 -11.22 1.66
C LEU A 63 -3.81 -11.54 0.25
N ARG A 64 -3.02 -11.22 -0.77
CA ARG A 64 -3.35 -11.55 -2.17
C ARG A 64 -3.53 -13.03 -2.39
N ALA A 65 -2.59 -13.84 -1.91
CA ALA A 65 -2.67 -15.31 -2.04
C ALA A 65 -3.94 -15.88 -1.39
N LYS A 66 -4.32 -15.37 -0.21
CA LYS A 66 -5.55 -15.76 0.48
C LYS A 66 -6.80 -15.28 -0.27
N PHE A 67 -6.80 -14.04 -0.75
CA PHE A 67 -7.89 -13.50 -1.58
C PHE A 67 -8.15 -14.36 -2.81
N ASP A 68 -7.08 -14.69 -3.56
CA ASP A 68 -7.16 -15.52 -4.76
C ASP A 68 -7.68 -16.94 -4.44
N THR A 69 -7.31 -17.49 -3.27
CA THR A 69 -7.78 -18.80 -2.80
C THR A 69 -9.25 -18.76 -2.46
N ILE A 70 -9.70 -17.79 -1.67
CA ILE A 70 -11.12 -17.63 -1.29
C ILE A 70 -11.99 -17.41 -2.53
N CYS A 71 -11.57 -16.54 -3.44
CA CYS A 71 -12.31 -16.29 -4.69
C CYS A 71 -12.45 -17.56 -5.55
N ARG A 72 -11.43 -18.43 -5.57
CA ARG A 72 -11.49 -19.70 -6.30
C ARG A 72 -12.43 -20.70 -5.63
N GLU A 73 -12.37 -20.82 -4.32
CA GLU A 73 -13.22 -21.73 -3.54
C GLU A 73 -14.70 -21.36 -3.63
N GLU A 74 -14.99 -20.06 -3.57
CA GLU A 74 -16.36 -19.52 -3.59
C GLU A 74 -16.84 -19.18 -5.02
N HIS A 75 -16.07 -19.54 -6.04
CA HIS A 75 -16.35 -19.26 -7.46
C HIS A 75 -16.64 -17.77 -7.77
N LEU A 76 -15.98 -16.84 -7.05
CA LEU A 76 -16.14 -15.41 -7.20
C LEU A 76 -15.18 -14.85 -8.27
N LYS A 77 -15.68 -13.93 -9.11
CA LYS A 77 -14.88 -13.21 -10.11
C LYS A 77 -14.53 -11.79 -9.60
N TYR A 78 -14.00 -11.72 -8.39
CA TYR A 78 -13.66 -10.45 -7.76
C TYR A 78 -12.23 -10.02 -8.07
N GLN A 79 -11.98 -8.72 -7.94
CA GLN A 79 -10.69 -8.11 -8.21
C GLN A 79 -10.12 -7.48 -6.94
N LEU A 80 -8.84 -7.73 -6.68
CA LEU A 80 -8.08 -7.02 -5.67
C LEU A 80 -7.47 -5.77 -6.32
N VAL A 81 -7.75 -4.59 -5.75
CA VAL A 81 -7.31 -3.30 -6.29
C VAL A 81 -6.39 -2.64 -5.26
N PRO A 82 -5.05 -2.67 -5.47
CA PRO A 82 -4.11 -2.03 -4.56
C PRO A 82 -4.02 -0.53 -4.81
N TYR A 83 -3.92 0.24 -3.73
CA TYR A 83 -3.64 1.68 -3.72
C TYR A 83 -2.20 1.94 -3.30
N PHE A 84 -1.55 2.86 -4.01
CA PHE A 84 -0.17 3.26 -3.74
C PHE A 84 -0.05 4.77 -3.57
N ILE A 85 0.97 5.20 -2.83
CA ILE A 85 1.31 6.60 -2.63
C ILE A 85 2.66 6.89 -3.27
N SER A 86 2.72 7.92 -4.12
CA SER A 86 3.95 8.48 -4.69
C SER A 86 4.42 9.71 -3.91
N GLY A 87 5.71 9.96 -3.92
CA GLY A 87 6.30 11.19 -3.36
C GLY A 87 6.20 11.35 -1.84
N HIS A 88 5.96 10.24 -1.10
CA HIS A 88 6.06 10.24 0.36
C HIS A 88 7.51 10.56 0.79
N PRO A 89 7.74 11.26 1.93
CA PRO A 89 9.08 11.38 2.51
C PRO A 89 9.78 10.01 2.61
N GLY A 90 11.02 9.94 2.16
CA GLY A 90 11.77 8.68 2.02
C GLY A 90 11.59 7.96 0.68
N CYS A 91 10.63 8.38 -0.16
CA CYS A 91 10.40 7.79 -1.47
C CYS A 91 11.10 8.61 -2.58
N GLY A 92 12.06 8.00 -3.25
CA GLY A 92 12.74 8.58 -4.41
C GLY A 92 12.28 7.96 -5.74
N MET A 93 12.86 8.45 -6.83
CA MET A 93 12.57 7.97 -8.19
C MET A 93 12.86 6.46 -8.36
N ARG A 94 13.92 5.97 -7.70
CA ARG A 94 14.32 4.55 -7.74
C ARG A 94 13.29 3.65 -7.07
N ASP A 95 12.72 4.10 -5.95
CA ASP A 95 11.71 3.35 -5.20
C ASP A 95 10.43 3.23 -6.03
N MET A 96 10.02 4.30 -6.70
CA MET A 96 8.86 4.29 -7.60
C MET A 96 9.09 3.41 -8.83
N MET A 97 10.30 3.40 -9.39
CA MET A 97 10.66 2.50 -10.48
C MET A 97 10.61 1.05 -10.02
N ALA A 98 11.16 0.72 -8.86
CA ALA A 98 11.12 -0.62 -8.29
C ALA A 98 9.68 -1.07 -8.02
N LEU A 99 8.82 -0.17 -7.51
CA LEU A 99 7.40 -0.43 -7.31
C LEU A 99 6.72 -0.76 -8.65
N SER A 100 6.92 0.05 -9.70
CA SER A 100 6.30 -0.18 -11.02
C SER A 100 6.74 -1.49 -11.69
N GLN A 101 7.91 -2.01 -11.33
CA GLN A 101 8.48 -3.25 -11.88
C GLN A 101 8.21 -4.48 -10.99
N ASN A 102 7.51 -4.31 -9.87
CA ASN A 102 7.28 -5.41 -8.94
C ASN A 102 6.42 -6.50 -9.58
N LYS A 103 6.95 -7.73 -9.56
CA LYS A 103 6.30 -8.88 -10.20
C LYS A 103 4.98 -9.25 -9.54
N CYS A 104 4.84 -9.00 -8.23
CA CYS A 104 3.62 -9.28 -7.48
C CYS A 104 2.46 -8.35 -7.88
N LEU A 105 2.71 -7.28 -8.61
CA LEU A 105 1.66 -6.39 -9.10
C LEU A 105 1.17 -6.76 -10.51
N LYS A 106 1.85 -7.69 -11.18
CA LYS A 106 1.44 -8.13 -12.51
C LYS A 106 0.06 -8.78 -12.46
N GLY A 107 -0.80 -8.36 -13.38
CA GLY A 107 -2.18 -8.86 -13.50
C GLY A 107 -3.17 -8.24 -12.51
N LEU A 108 -2.73 -7.37 -11.61
CA LEU A 108 -3.64 -6.58 -10.77
C LEU A 108 -4.12 -5.33 -11.55
N TYR A 109 -5.36 -4.96 -11.31
CA TYR A 109 -5.92 -3.74 -11.82
C TYR A 109 -5.42 -2.55 -11.00
N MET A 110 -4.56 -1.73 -11.60
CA MET A 110 -4.01 -0.53 -10.98
C MET A 110 -4.93 0.65 -11.27
N GLU A 111 -5.80 0.98 -10.33
CA GLU A 111 -6.78 2.05 -10.51
C GLU A 111 -6.18 3.42 -10.24
N GLN A 112 -5.38 3.54 -9.21
CA GLN A 112 -4.90 4.84 -8.76
C GLN A 112 -3.58 4.79 -8.00
N VAL A 113 -2.68 5.73 -8.32
CA VAL A 113 -1.53 6.10 -7.49
C VAL A 113 -1.77 7.53 -6.99
N GLN A 114 -1.84 7.70 -5.68
CA GLN A 114 -2.10 8.99 -5.05
C GLN A 114 -0.78 9.72 -4.76
N ASP A 115 -0.73 11.02 -5.05
CA ASP A 115 0.41 11.83 -4.65
C ASP A 115 0.33 12.15 -3.15
N PHE A 116 1.47 11.98 -2.45
CA PHE A 116 1.55 12.38 -1.05
C PHE A 116 1.23 13.86 -0.89
N THR A 117 0.26 14.14 -0.04
CA THR A 117 -0.11 15.49 0.37
C THR A 117 0.09 15.62 1.88
N PRO A 118 0.92 16.58 2.34
CA PRO A 118 1.12 16.79 3.78
C PRO A 118 -0.21 17.09 4.47
N THR A 119 -0.59 16.27 5.43
CA THR A 119 -1.78 16.47 6.25
C THR A 119 -1.36 16.98 7.63
N PRO A 120 -1.93 18.07 8.15
CA PRO A 120 -1.59 18.60 9.46
C PRO A 120 -1.61 17.53 10.55
N MET A 121 -0.72 17.65 11.53
CA MET A 121 -0.58 16.78 12.69
C MET A 121 -0.15 15.32 12.40
N THR A 122 0.37 15.04 11.20
CA THR A 122 0.91 13.71 10.89
C THR A 122 2.45 13.69 10.95
N VAL A 123 3.01 12.55 11.33
CA VAL A 123 4.47 12.31 11.32
C VAL A 123 5.06 12.55 9.92
N SER A 124 4.37 12.08 8.89
CA SER A 124 4.79 12.27 7.50
C SER A 124 4.87 13.74 7.08
N SER A 125 4.00 14.60 7.63
CA SER A 125 4.09 16.05 7.40
C SER A 125 5.30 16.67 8.10
N VAL A 126 5.61 16.24 9.32
CA VAL A 126 6.85 16.67 10.01
C VAL A 126 8.06 16.27 9.18
N MET A 127 8.13 15.04 8.69
CA MET A 127 9.19 14.59 7.80
C MET A 127 9.30 15.42 6.53
N PHE A 128 8.15 15.75 5.90
CA PHE A 128 8.12 16.50 4.65
C PHE A 128 8.70 17.92 4.81
N TYR A 129 8.36 18.61 5.88
CA TYR A 129 8.82 19.98 6.11
C TYR A 129 10.23 20.04 6.68
N SER A 130 10.58 19.15 7.62
CA SER A 130 11.89 19.13 8.29
C SER A 130 12.99 18.46 7.46
N GLY A 131 12.64 17.54 6.58
CA GLY A 131 13.61 16.67 5.90
C GLY A 131 14.28 15.66 6.83
N MET A 132 13.65 15.36 7.97
CA MET A 132 14.18 14.43 8.99
C MET A 132 13.08 13.48 9.45
N ASP A 133 13.46 12.25 9.79
CA ASP A 133 12.57 11.32 10.50
C ASP A 133 12.58 11.67 12.00
N PRO A 134 11.45 12.15 12.57
CA PRO A 134 11.39 12.57 13.98
C PRO A 134 11.59 11.42 14.97
N ARG A 135 11.44 10.16 14.53
CA ARG A 135 11.63 8.96 15.37
C ARG A 135 13.11 8.60 15.52
N THR A 136 13.90 8.81 14.47
CA THR A 136 15.32 8.44 14.41
C THR A 136 16.26 9.64 14.42
N LEU A 137 15.74 10.85 14.20
CA LEU A 137 16.47 12.11 14.02
C LEU A 137 17.49 12.06 12.87
N LYS A 138 17.27 11.17 11.90
CA LYS A 138 18.14 11.03 10.72
C LYS A 138 17.57 11.83 9.54
N PRO A 139 18.45 12.41 8.71
CA PRO A 139 18.02 13.04 7.47
C PRO A 139 17.27 12.06 6.57
N LEU A 140 16.22 12.54 5.93
CA LEU A 140 15.38 11.76 5.04
C LEU A 140 15.23 12.50 3.71
N PHE A 141 15.27 11.75 2.60
CA PHE A 141 15.02 12.33 1.29
C PHE A 141 13.58 12.81 1.19
N VAL A 142 13.38 14.02 0.68
CA VAL A 142 12.04 14.56 0.42
C VAL A 142 12.03 15.20 -0.97
N GLU A 143 11.19 14.70 -1.85
CA GLU A 143 10.98 15.33 -3.16
C GLU A 143 10.01 16.50 -3.01
N LYS A 144 10.51 17.71 -3.22
CA LYS A 144 9.72 18.95 -3.17
C LYS A 144 9.41 19.52 -4.57
N ASP A 145 10.08 19.01 -5.59
CA ASP A 145 9.87 19.44 -6.97
C ASP A 145 8.59 18.78 -7.54
N ILE A 146 7.63 19.62 -7.93
CA ILE A 146 6.33 19.18 -8.45
C ILE A 146 6.49 18.37 -9.74
N GLU A 147 7.41 18.75 -10.63
CA GLU A 147 7.62 18.04 -11.89
C GLU A 147 8.22 16.66 -11.67
N LYS A 148 9.13 16.53 -10.68
CA LYS A 148 9.68 15.23 -10.30
C LYS A 148 8.65 14.34 -9.64
N LYS A 149 7.76 14.87 -8.79
CA LYS A 149 6.62 14.14 -8.25
C LYS A 149 5.71 13.61 -9.36
N ARG A 150 5.35 14.45 -10.32
CA ARG A 150 4.56 14.03 -11.49
C ARG A 150 5.25 12.90 -12.27
N LYS A 151 6.57 13.00 -12.48
CA LYS A 151 7.34 11.94 -13.15
C LYS A 151 7.31 10.62 -12.37
N GLN A 152 7.38 10.65 -11.05
CA GLN A 152 7.25 9.45 -10.21
C GLN A 152 5.93 8.71 -10.47
N LYS A 153 4.83 9.45 -10.59
CA LYS A 153 3.51 8.89 -10.87
C LYS A 153 3.39 8.28 -12.27
N LEU A 154 4.06 8.87 -13.27
CA LEU A 154 4.00 8.40 -14.65
C LEU A 154 4.59 7.00 -14.88
N PHE A 155 5.37 6.45 -13.93
CA PHE A 155 5.83 5.06 -14.05
C PHE A 155 4.70 4.03 -14.08
N PHE A 156 3.52 4.37 -13.56
CA PHE A 156 2.36 3.47 -13.50
C PHE A 156 1.43 3.57 -14.71
N PHE A 157 1.44 4.69 -15.40
CA PHE A 157 0.47 4.99 -16.45
C PHE A 157 1.13 4.99 -17.84
N LYS A 158 1.95 3.99 -18.10
CA LYS A 158 2.52 3.73 -19.42
C LYS A 158 1.59 2.90 -20.28
#